data_e55fa7253b0cac00c7885dbe7857a657
#
_entry.id   e55fa7253b0cac00c7885dbe7857a657
#
_cell.length_a   1.000
_cell.length_b   1.000
_cell.length_c   1.000
_cell.angle_alpha   90.00
_cell.angle_beta   90.00
_cell.angle_gamma   90.00
#
_symmetry.space_group_name_H-M   'P 1'
#
loop_
_entity.id
_entity.type
_entity.pdbx_description
1 polymer ?
#
loop_
_entity_poly.entity_id
_entity_poly.type
_entity_poly.pdbx_seq_one_letter_code
_entity_poly.pdbx_strand_id
1 'polypeptide(L)'
;MRVAVVVAAMLFCAPVFAQGVKLPSVTNSIGMELIEIPAGKFTMGSPEDEKDHQEDEAQVSVTLTKPFGLGKTEVTQGQWKSVMGTEPWKGQKLVQADKDCPATFVSYFDAVEFCEKLTDLERKSGKLKANEEYRLPSEAQWEYACRAGTTTAFSFGDESKLNSHAWWGGLDFEAVLKGEIKAGPGNAAREQYAHKVGMKKPNTWGLHDMHGNVLEWCSDWYGDVLSGGVDPAGLEEGLYRVNRGGSWWGIPGFCRSADRNDSIPSDRDYIGLGFRVARSQSVQ
;
A
#
# COMPACT_ATOMS: atom_id res chain seq x y z
N MET A 1 -34.22 -47.70 -5.89
CA MET A 1 -32.90 -47.34 -5.40
C MET A 1 -32.75 -45.82 -5.46
N ARG A 2 -32.72 -45.16 -4.31
CA ARG A 2 -32.44 -43.70 -4.23
C ARG A 2 -30.97 -43.54 -3.94
N VAL A 3 -30.22 -42.91 -4.84
CA VAL A 3 -28.82 -42.56 -4.65
C VAL A 3 -28.78 -41.27 -3.85
N ALA A 4 -28.26 -41.31 -2.64
CA ALA A 4 -28.01 -40.13 -1.84
C ALA A 4 -26.67 -39.53 -2.28
N VAL A 5 -26.68 -38.33 -2.83
CA VAL A 5 -25.47 -37.53 -3.10
C VAL A 5 -25.07 -36.85 -1.81
N VAL A 6 -23.99 -37.30 -1.19
CA VAL A 6 -23.36 -36.63 -0.04
C VAL A 6 -22.49 -35.52 -0.60
N VAL A 7 -22.92 -34.28 -0.45
CA VAL A 7 -22.08 -33.10 -0.71
C VAL A 7 -21.22 -32.87 0.53
N ALA A 8 -19.95 -33.24 0.46
CA ALA A 8 -18.99 -32.92 1.49
C ALA A 8 -18.64 -31.42 1.40
N ALA A 9 -19.16 -30.60 2.29
CA ALA A 9 -18.74 -29.24 2.49
C ALA A 9 -17.35 -29.25 3.12
N MET A 10 -16.31 -28.98 2.31
CA MET A 10 -14.98 -28.69 2.83
C MET A 10 -15.04 -27.34 3.58
N LEU A 11 -15.07 -27.40 4.89
CA LEU A 11 -14.80 -26.24 5.75
C LEU A 11 -13.35 -25.83 5.56
N PHE A 12 -13.10 -24.82 4.74
CA PHE A 12 -11.84 -24.10 4.72
C PHE A 12 -11.72 -23.31 6.03
N CYS A 13 -11.07 -23.91 7.02
CA CYS A 13 -10.63 -23.18 8.20
C CYS A 13 -9.47 -22.29 7.76
N ALA A 14 -9.72 -20.99 7.56
CA ALA A 14 -8.65 -20.04 7.32
C ALA A 14 -7.75 -20.04 8.56
N PRO A 15 -6.41 -20.15 8.40
CA PRO A 15 -5.52 -20.11 9.55
C PRO A 15 -5.64 -18.74 10.23
N VAL A 16 -6.06 -18.74 11.49
CA VAL A 16 -5.91 -17.59 12.37
C VAL A 16 -4.41 -17.48 12.66
N PHE A 17 -3.71 -16.61 11.96
CA PHE A 17 -2.31 -16.36 12.26
C PHE A 17 -2.23 -15.68 13.63
N ALA A 18 -1.63 -16.37 14.59
CA ALA A 18 -1.31 -15.82 15.89
C ALA A 18 -0.44 -14.56 15.72
N GLN A 19 -0.70 -13.52 16.50
CA GLN A 19 0.11 -12.29 16.51
C GLN A 19 1.59 -12.66 16.71
N GLY A 20 2.46 -12.16 15.80
CA GLY A 20 3.92 -12.31 15.92
C GLY A 20 4.59 -13.33 14.97
N VAL A 21 3.89 -13.91 14.01
CA VAL A 21 4.53 -14.79 13.02
C VAL A 21 5.12 -13.94 11.90
N LYS A 22 6.45 -13.91 11.82
CA LYS A 22 7.16 -13.32 10.68
C LYS A 22 6.85 -14.14 9.42
N LEU A 23 6.24 -13.50 8.43
CA LEU A 23 5.93 -14.14 7.15
C LEU A 23 7.20 -14.38 6.32
N PRO A 24 7.21 -15.40 5.43
CA PRO A 24 8.29 -15.60 4.48
C PRO A 24 8.49 -14.39 3.57
N SER A 25 9.71 -14.17 3.10
CA SER A 25 10.00 -13.16 2.10
C SER A 25 10.85 -13.72 0.96
N VAL A 26 10.75 -13.08 -0.20
CA VAL A 26 11.52 -13.39 -1.40
C VAL A 26 12.17 -12.12 -1.91
N THR A 27 13.43 -12.20 -2.32
CA THR A 27 14.16 -11.08 -2.93
C THR A 27 14.30 -11.28 -4.44
N ASN A 28 13.86 -10.30 -5.22
CA ASN A 28 13.96 -10.31 -6.67
C ASN A 28 15.36 -9.89 -7.19
N SER A 29 15.54 -9.80 -8.53
CA SER A 29 16.84 -9.51 -9.14
C SER A 29 17.36 -8.10 -8.90
N ILE A 30 16.47 -7.15 -8.61
CA ILE A 30 16.82 -5.74 -8.30
C ILE A 30 16.95 -5.47 -6.80
N GLY A 31 16.99 -6.53 -5.97
CA GLY A 31 17.14 -6.41 -4.52
C GLY A 31 15.87 -5.98 -3.78
N MET A 32 14.71 -6.00 -4.42
CA MET A 32 13.43 -5.71 -3.78
C MET A 32 12.98 -6.94 -2.97
N GLU A 33 12.69 -6.76 -1.70
CA GLU A 33 12.14 -7.79 -0.81
C GLU A 33 10.62 -7.73 -0.84
N LEU A 34 9.96 -8.88 -1.07
CA LEU A 34 8.51 -9.04 -1.02
C LEU A 34 8.14 -9.98 0.11
N ILE A 35 7.15 -9.59 0.91
CA ILE A 35 6.56 -10.43 1.95
C ILE A 35 5.46 -11.29 1.33
N GLU A 36 5.45 -12.59 1.58
CA GLU A 36 4.44 -13.53 1.08
C GLU A 36 3.18 -13.46 1.95
N ILE A 37 2.19 -12.69 1.50
CA ILE A 37 0.93 -12.46 2.19
C ILE A 37 -0.01 -13.64 1.94
N PRO A 38 -0.55 -14.29 2.99
CA PRO A 38 -1.46 -15.42 2.82
C PRO A 38 -2.83 -14.99 2.33
N ALA A 39 -3.55 -15.91 1.67
CA ALA A 39 -4.99 -15.78 1.47
C ALA A 39 -5.72 -15.65 2.82
N GLY A 40 -6.85 -14.94 2.85
CA GLY A 40 -7.58 -14.77 4.10
C GLY A 40 -8.83 -13.93 3.97
N LYS A 41 -9.45 -13.66 5.12
CA LYS A 41 -10.64 -12.83 5.24
C LYS A 41 -10.40 -11.72 6.25
N PHE A 42 -10.97 -10.56 5.98
CA PHE A 42 -10.92 -9.44 6.93
C PHE A 42 -12.12 -8.51 6.72
N THR A 43 -12.33 -7.62 7.66
CA THR A 43 -13.25 -6.50 7.53
C THR A 43 -12.45 -5.30 7.04
N MET A 44 -12.74 -4.81 5.84
CA MET A 44 -12.18 -3.63 5.22
C MET A 44 -12.99 -2.40 5.62
N GLY A 45 -12.33 -1.26 5.80
CA GLY A 45 -12.96 -0.03 6.28
C GLY A 45 -12.90 0.11 7.79
N SER A 46 -13.53 1.14 8.34
CA SER A 46 -13.54 1.45 9.76
C SER A 46 -14.96 1.53 10.33
N PRO A 47 -15.16 1.26 11.64
CA PRO A 47 -16.45 1.47 12.29
C PRO A 47 -16.75 2.98 12.40
N GLU A 48 -18.03 3.34 12.42
CA GLU A 48 -18.50 4.74 12.46
C GLU A 48 -17.99 5.53 13.67
N ASP A 49 -17.63 4.86 14.76
CA ASP A 49 -17.09 5.48 15.97
C ASP A 49 -15.55 5.55 16.01
N GLU A 50 -14.88 5.10 14.96
CA GLU A 50 -13.42 5.27 14.87
C GLU A 50 -13.08 6.76 14.71
N LYS A 51 -12.11 7.24 15.48
CA LYS A 51 -11.63 8.62 15.36
C LYS A 51 -11.18 8.90 13.92
N ASP A 52 -11.62 10.02 13.37
CA ASP A 52 -11.33 10.47 12.00
C ASP A 52 -11.90 9.56 10.89
N HIS A 53 -12.95 8.75 11.20
CA HIS A 53 -13.71 7.97 10.21
C HIS A 53 -14.30 8.87 9.12
N GLN A 54 -14.27 8.42 7.86
CA GLN A 54 -14.85 9.07 6.70
C GLN A 54 -16.05 8.27 6.17
N GLU A 55 -17.00 8.92 5.50
CA GLU A 55 -18.23 8.28 4.99
C GLU A 55 -17.95 7.16 3.96
N ASP A 56 -16.82 7.24 3.24
CA ASP A 56 -16.39 6.26 2.24
C ASP A 56 -15.64 5.04 2.81
N GLU A 57 -15.49 4.96 4.14
CA GLU A 57 -14.85 3.87 4.86
C GLU A 57 -15.83 2.85 5.46
N ALA A 58 -17.12 2.87 5.06
CA ALA A 58 -18.12 1.94 5.61
C ALA A 58 -17.65 0.48 5.50
N GLN A 59 -17.72 -0.26 6.63
CA GLN A 59 -17.15 -1.60 6.74
C GLN A 59 -17.78 -2.62 5.79
N VAL A 60 -16.95 -3.37 5.07
CA VAL A 60 -17.33 -4.48 4.21
C VAL A 60 -16.51 -5.74 4.50
N SER A 61 -17.11 -6.91 4.28
CA SER A 61 -16.39 -8.18 4.41
C SER A 61 -15.66 -8.51 3.11
N VAL A 62 -14.37 -8.81 3.19
CA VAL A 62 -13.51 -9.16 2.05
C VAL A 62 -12.90 -10.54 2.24
N THR A 63 -12.84 -11.32 1.16
CA THR A 63 -12.11 -12.59 1.08
C THR A 63 -11.08 -12.50 -0.03
N LEU A 64 -9.80 -12.57 0.30
CA LEU A 64 -8.69 -12.74 -0.65
C LEU A 64 -8.42 -14.23 -0.82
N THR A 65 -8.70 -14.79 -2.01
CA THR A 65 -8.65 -16.24 -2.23
C THR A 65 -7.27 -16.78 -2.53
N LYS A 66 -6.35 -15.92 -2.96
CA LYS A 66 -4.99 -16.30 -3.36
C LYS A 66 -3.94 -15.58 -2.53
N PRO A 67 -2.84 -16.26 -2.16
CA PRO A 67 -1.68 -15.58 -1.59
C PRO A 67 -1.04 -14.67 -2.65
N PHE A 68 -0.34 -13.64 -2.20
CA PHE A 68 0.38 -12.71 -3.07
C PHE A 68 1.65 -12.19 -2.37
N GLY A 69 2.66 -11.85 -3.14
CA GLY A 69 3.82 -11.12 -2.63
C GLY A 69 3.52 -9.64 -2.58
N LEU A 70 3.92 -8.93 -1.51
CA LEU A 70 3.82 -7.47 -1.42
C LEU A 70 5.18 -6.87 -1.08
N GLY A 71 5.56 -5.80 -1.76
CA GLY A 71 6.79 -5.06 -1.47
C GLY A 71 6.88 -4.74 0.03
N LYS A 72 8.00 -5.13 0.67
CA LYS A 72 8.24 -4.89 2.09
C LYS A 72 8.20 -3.40 2.44
N THR A 73 8.59 -2.57 1.49
CA THR A 73 8.59 -1.11 1.53
C THR A 73 7.99 -0.57 0.23
N GLU A 74 7.84 0.74 0.14
CA GLU A 74 7.59 1.43 -1.13
C GLU A 74 8.75 1.18 -2.11
N VAL A 75 8.48 1.35 -3.41
CA VAL A 75 9.53 1.33 -4.44
C VAL A 75 10.50 2.49 -4.23
N THR A 76 11.79 2.17 -4.12
CA THR A 76 12.81 3.19 -3.88
C THR A 76 13.28 3.87 -5.16
N GLN A 77 13.88 5.06 -5.02
CA GLN A 77 14.51 5.79 -6.14
C GLN A 77 15.59 4.96 -6.84
N GLY A 78 16.35 4.16 -6.10
CA GLY A 78 17.33 3.24 -6.67
C GLY A 78 16.70 2.12 -7.49
N GLN A 79 15.65 1.51 -6.99
CA GLN A 79 14.89 0.46 -7.69
C GLN A 79 14.20 1.03 -8.94
N TRP A 80 13.55 2.19 -8.82
CA TRP A 80 12.98 2.89 -9.95
C TRP A 80 14.02 3.14 -11.06
N LYS A 81 15.16 3.76 -10.71
CA LYS A 81 16.20 4.07 -11.66
C LYS A 81 16.74 2.82 -12.37
N SER A 82 16.83 1.68 -11.66
CA SER A 82 17.33 0.43 -12.25
C SER A 82 16.38 -0.16 -13.29
N VAL A 83 15.06 0.08 -13.18
CA VAL A 83 14.03 -0.45 -14.09
C VAL A 83 13.68 0.58 -15.17
N MET A 84 13.47 1.86 -14.79
CA MET A 84 12.95 2.91 -15.68
C MET A 84 14.05 3.76 -16.29
N GLY A 85 15.24 3.81 -15.69
CA GLY A 85 16.36 4.65 -16.16
C GLY A 85 16.18 6.15 -15.93
N THR A 86 15.09 6.58 -15.30
CA THR A 86 14.72 8.00 -15.09
C THR A 86 14.78 8.38 -13.62
N GLU A 87 14.69 9.67 -13.32
CA GLU A 87 14.71 10.25 -11.96
C GLU A 87 13.69 11.39 -11.88
N PRO A 88 12.35 11.14 -11.88
CA PRO A 88 11.33 12.20 -11.97
C PRO A 88 11.34 13.18 -10.78
N TRP A 89 11.83 12.78 -9.62
CA TRP A 89 12.02 13.63 -8.43
C TRP A 89 13.18 14.62 -8.56
N LYS A 90 14.07 14.46 -9.53
CA LYS A 90 15.29 15.28 -9.64
C LYS A 90 14.97 16.74 -9.95
N GLY A 91 15.46 17.63 -9.09
CA GLY A 91 15.21 19.06 -9.19
C GLY A 91 13.88 19.53 -8.60
N GLN A 92 13.08 18.61 -8.08
CA GLN A 92 11.85 18.94 -7.39
C GLN A 92 12.11 19.46 -5.95
N LYS A 93 11.19 20.26 -5.43
CA LYS A 93 11.25 20.77 -4.04
C LYS A 93 10.74 19.71 -3.06
N LEU A 94 11.19 19.81 -1.80
CA LEU A 94 10.75 18.93 -0.72
C LEU A 94 11.00 17.43 -1.02
N VAL A 95 12.12 17.15 -1.65
CA VAL A 95 12.56 15.79 -2.00
C VAL A 95 14.00 15.60 -1.58
N GLN A 96 14.27 14.46 -0.98
CA GLN A 96 15.63 13.96 -0.77
C GLN A 96 16.01 13.02 -1.92
N ALA A 97 17.05 13.36 -2.67
CA ALA A 97 17.61 12.47 -3.69
C ALA A 97 18.54 11.46 -3.02
N ASP A 98 18.04 10.27 -2.73
CA ASP A 98 18.81 9.16 -2.14
C ASP A 98 18.21 7.83 -2.65
N LYS A 99 19.07 6.89 -3.04
CA LYS A 99 18.64 5.60 -3.60
C LYS A 99 17.67 4.81 -2.70
N ASP A 100 17.67 5.05 -1.41
CA ASP A 100 16.86 4.36 -0.41
C ASP A 100 15.59 5.16 -0.01
N CYS A 101 15.38 6.36 -0.56
CA CYS A 101 14.12 7.11 -0.42
C CYS A 101 13.08 6.59 -1.42
N PRO A 102 11.76 6.71 -1.12
CA PRO A 102 10.72 6.30 -2.04
C PRO A 102 10.74 7.10 -3.35
N ALA A 103 10.40 6.45 -4.45
CA ALA A 103 10.19 7.09 -5.74
C ALA A 103 8.87 7.86 -5.70
N THR A 104 8.95 9.17 -5.86
CA THR A 104 7.80 10.10 -5.92
C THR A 104 7.77 10.85 -7.24
N PHE A 105 6.78 11.72 -7.47
CA PHE A 105 6.55 12.37 -8.77
C PHE A 105 6.32 11.37 -9.91
N VAL A 106 5.66 10.26 -9.56
CA VAL A 106 5.29 9.18 -10.48
C VAL A 106 3.77 9.10 -10.59
N SER A 107 3.25 9.12 -11.80
CA SER A 107 1.82 8.93 -12.06
C SER A 107 1.42 7.47 -11.84
N TYR A 108 0.11 7.21 -11.79
CA TYR A 108 -0.41 5.84 -11.81
C TYR A 108 0.11 5.05 -13.03
N PHE A 109 0.11 5.68 -14.22
CA PHE A 109 0.58 5.03 -15.44
C PHE A 109 2.07 4.73 -15.41
N ASP A 110 2.89 5.60 -14.82
CA ASP A 110 4.31 5.35 -14.62
C ASP A 110 4.56 4.17 -13.67
N ALA A 111 3.74 4.04 -12.61
CA ALA A 111 3.82 2.94 -11.66
C ALA A 111 3.40 1.60 -12.31
N VAL A 112 2.38 1.61 -13.17
CA VAL A 112 1.98 0.45 -13.99
C VAL A 112 3.10 0.06 -14.94
N GLU A 113 3.66 1.01 -15.69
CA GLU A 113 4.78 0.75 -16.60
C GLU A 113 6.01 0.17 -15.87
N PHE A 114 6.30 0.66 -14.66
CA PHE A 114 7.34 0.08 -13.82
C PHE A 114 7.07 -1.40 -13.53
N CYS A 115 5.85 -1.75 -13.15
CA CYS A 115 5.46 -3.12 -12.86
C CYS A 115 5.57 -4.04 -14.08
N GLU A 116 5.16 -3.55 -15.27
CA GLU A 116 5.29 -4.28 -16.54
C GLU A 116 6.75 -4.55 -16.89
N LYS A 117 7.61 -3.52 -16.83
CA LYS A 117 9.04 -3.64 -17.09
C LYS A 117 9.74 -4.55 -16.07
N LEU A 118 9.36 -4.47 -14.80
CA LEU A 118 9.88 -5.35 -13.75
C LEU A 118 9.47 -6.80 -14.03
N THR A 119 8.22 -7.04 -14.46
CA THR A 119 7.73 -8.37 -14.84
C THR A 119 8.57 -8.95 -15.97
N ASP A 120 8.83 -8.17 -17.02
CA ASP A 120 9.66 -8.62 -18.15
C ASP A 120 11.11 -8.90 -17.75
N LEU A 121 11.67 -8.06 -16.88
CA LEU A 121 13.03 -8.24 -16.36
C LEU A 121 13.13 -9.53 -15.54
N GLU A 122 12.21 -9.78 -14.65
CA GLU A 122 12.18 -10.95 -13.79
C GLU A 122 11.88 -12.24 -14.56
N ARG A 123 11.04 -12.20 -15.61
CA ARG A 123 10.84 -13.33 -16.53
C ARG A 123 12.11 -13.66 -17.30
N LYS A 124 12.82 -12.65 -17.82
CA LYS A 124 14.10 -12.82 -18.54
C LYS A 124 15.19 -13.38 -17.62
N SER A 125 15.18 -13.03 -16.34
CA SER A 125 16.13 -13.56 -15.35
C SER A 125 15.78 -14.98 -14.85
N GLY A 126 14.61 -15.52 -15.22
CA GLY A 126 14.11 -16.83 -14.77
C GLY A 126 13.61 -16.84 -13.32
N LYS A 127 13.46 -15.67 -12.68
CA LYS A 127 13.02 -15.57 -11.29
C LYS A 127 11.50 -15.43 -11.13
N LEU A 128 10.78 -15.15 -12.21
CA LEU A 128 9.33 -15.04 -12.23
C LEU A 128 8.74 -16.15 -13.11
N LYS A 129 7.73 -16.86 -12.63
CA LYS A 129 7.04 -17.88 -13.41
C LYS A 129 6.20 -17.24 -14.52
N ALA A 130 5.90 -17.99 -15.58
CA ALA A 130 5.14 -17.48 -16.73
C ALA A 130 3.74 -16.98 -16.36
N ASN A 131 3.13 -17.56 -15.33
CA ASN A 131 1.80 -17.19 -14.80
C ASN A 131 1.87 -16.23 -13.60
N GLU A 132 2.99 -15.57 -13.38
CA GLU A 132 3.15 -14.54 -12.33
C GLU A 132 3.50 -13.21 -12.97
N GLU A 133 3.11 -12.11 -12.32
CA GLU A 133 3.38 -10.75 -12.74
C GLU A 133 3.55 -9.82 -11.54
N TYR A 134 4.26 -8.72 -11.74
CA TYR A 134 4.25 -7.59 -10.84
C TYR A 134 3.18 -6.59 -11.27
N ARG A 135 2.46 -6.05 -10.31
CA ARG A 135 1.42 -5.05 -10.51
C ARG A 135 1.25 -4.19 -9.26
N LEU A 136 0.42 -3.17 -9.33
CA LEU A 136 -0.02 -2.49 -8.12
C LEU A 136 -0.92 -3.42 -7.28
N PRO A 137 -0.90 -3.32 -5.95
CA PRO A 137 -1.88 -4.03 -5.11
C PRO A 137 -3.29 -3.50 -5.39
N SER A 138 -4.32 -4.34 -5.25
CA SER A 138 -5.67 -3.81 -5.12
C SER A 138 -5.82 -3.09 -3.77
N GLU A 139 -6.79 -2.19 -3.68
CA GLU A 139 -7.08 -1.47 -2.44
C GLU A 139 -7.31 -2.44 -1.26
N ALA A 140 -8.08 -3.51 -1.51
CA ALA A 140 -8.33 -4.55 -0.52
C ALA A 140 -7.06 -5.33 -0.13
N GLN A 141 -6.16 -5.62 -1.07
CA GLN A 141 -4.88 -6.25 -0.77
C GLN A 141 -3.99 -5.33 0.07
N TRP A 142 -3.98 -4.05 -0.24
CA TRP A 142 -3.20 -3.06 0.49
C TRP A 142 -3.67 -2.96 1.95
N GLU A 143 -4.99 -2.79 2.19
CA GLU A 143 -5.53 -2.64 3.54
C GLU A 143 -5.39 -3.94 4.35
N TYR A 144 -5.64 -5.11 3.75
CA TYR A 144 -5.40 -6.41 4.38
C TYR A 144 -3.97 -6.55 4.89
N ALA A 145 -3.01 -6.18 4.06
CA ALA A 145 -1.59 -6.23 4.39
C ALA A 145 -1.19 -5.15 5.41
N CYS A 146 -1.76 -3.95 5.31
CA CYS A 146 -1.56 -2.87 6.29
C CYS A 146 -2.02 -3.30 7.68
N ARG A 147 -3.23 -3.83 7.80
CA ARG A 147 -3.80 -4.30 9.06
C ARG A 147 -3.02 -5.48 9.67
N ALA A 148 -2.48 -6.35 8.85
CA ALA A 148 -1.72 -7.53 9.31
C ALA A 148 -2.43 -8.30 10.46
N GLY A 149 -3.75 -8.48 10.32
CA GLY A 149 -4.60 -9.19 11.27
C GLY A 149 -5.20 -8.33 12.40
N THR A 150 -4.94 -7.01 12.43
CA THR A 150 -5.56 -6.10 13.40
C THR A 150 -6.88 -5.51 12.88
N THR A 151 -7.70 -5.01 13.80
CA THR A 151 -8.95 -4.27 13.51
C THR A 151 -8.93 -2.84 14.01
N THR A 152 -7.78 -2.40 14.55
CA THR A 152 -7.58 -1.05 15.09
C THR A 152 -7.26 -0.04 13.98
N ALA A 153 -7.38 1.26 14.27
CA ALA A 153 -7.09 2.34 13.35
C ALA A 153 -5.68 2.22 12.72
N PHE A 154 -4.70 1.75 13.50
CA PHE A 154 -3.34 1.49 13.05
C PHE A 154 -2.96 0.03 13.35
N SER A 155 -2.12 -0.57 12.52
CA SER A 155 -1.64 -1.96 12.71
C SER A 155 -0.86 -2.20 14.02
N PHE A 156 -0.50 -1.14 14.72
CA PHE A 156 0.19 -1.12 16.01
C PHE A 156 -0.72 -0.68 17.18
N GLY A 157 -2.02 -0.52 16.94
CA GLY A 157 -3.05 -0.15 17.90
C GLY A 157 -3.49 1.31 17.78
N ASP A 158 -3.00 2.17 18.66
CA ASP A 158 -3.44 3.56 18.76
C ASP A 158 -2.36 4.58 18.31
N GLU A 159 -2.80 5.83 18.11
CA GLU A 159 -2.00 6.94 17.63
C GLU A 159 -0.76 7.26 18.49
N SER A 160 -0.74 6.91 19.77
CA SER A 160 0.39 7.20 20.66
C SER A 160 1.70 6.56 20.21
N LYS A 161 1.63 5.50 19.39
CA LYS A 161 2.79 4.79 18.83
C LYS A 161 3.18 5.26 17.43
N LEU A 162 2.45 6.21 16.83
CA LEU A 162 2.62 6.65 15.46
C LEU A 162 4.07 7.07 15.16
N ASN A 163 4.70 7.84 16.05
CA ASN A 163 6.08 8.28 15.89
C ASN A 163 7.11 7.15 15.70
N SER A 164 6.82 5.96 16.22
CA SER A 164 7.72 4.81 16.09
C SER A 164 7.47 3.96 14.84
N HIS A 165 6.33 4.16 14.17
CA HIS A 165 5.90 3.34 13.03
C HIS A 165 5.71 4.13 11.74
N ALA A 166 5.61 5.47 11.81
CA ALA A 166 5.28 6.32 10.68
C ALA A 166 6.16 7.58 10.60
N TRP A 167 6.34 8.09 9.38
CA TRP A 167 6.75 9.46 9.10
C TRP A 167 5.52 10.27 8.75
N TRP A 168 5.22 11.34 9.50
CA TRP A 168 4.00 12.11 9.39
C TRP A 168 4.19 13.56 9.87
N GLY A 169 3.23 14.45 9.55
CA GLY A 169 3.14 15.79 10.11
C GLY A 169 4.33 16.69 9.79
N GLY A 170 4.97 16.48 8.65
CA GLY A 170 6.10 17.29 8.21
C GLY A 170 5.72 18.71 7.84
N LEU A 171 4.48 18.92 7.39
CA LEU A 171 3.92 20.22 7.07
C LEU A 171 2.73 20.55 7.98
N ASP A 172 2.52 21.83 8.23
CA ASP A 172 1.30 22.35 8.85
C ASP A 172 0.16 22.27 7.84
N PHE A 173 -0.80 21.38 8.09
CA PHE A 173 -1.89 21.09 7.17
C PHE A 173 -2.77 22.31 6.89
N GLU A 174 -3.06 23.13 7.92
CA GLU A 174 -3.83 24.37 7.77
C GLU A 174 -3.08 25.41 6.91
N ALA A 175 -1.76 25.45 7.02
CA ALA A 175 -0.94 26.30 6.16
C ALA A 175 -0.94 25.80 4.71
N VAL A 176 -0.84 24.48 4.51
CA VAL A 176 -0.90 23.87 3.16
C VAL A 176 -2.20 24.21 2.45
N LEU A 177 -3.35 24.14 3.14
CA LEU A 177 -4.65 24.54 2.58
C LEU A 177 -4.71 26.01 2.14
N LYS A 178 -3.83 26.85 2.70
CA LYS A 178 -3.69 28.28 2.32
C LYS A 178 -2.58 28.52 1.30
N GLY A 179 -1.96 27.44 0.75
CA GLY A 179 -0.84 27.53 -0.17
C GLY A 179 0.49 27.93 0.48
N GLU A 180 0.62 27.80 1.80
CA GLU A 180 1.83 28.12 2.55
C GLU A 180 2.60 26.84 2.92
N ILE A 181 3.93 26.93 2.97
CA ILE A 181 4.80 25.83 3.44
C ILE A 181 5.32 26.18 4.83
N LYS A 182 4.79 25.52 5.86
CA LYS A 182 5.21 25.66 7.25
C LYS A 182 5.49 24.28 7.85
N ALA A 183 6.41 24.22 8.81
CA ALA A 183 6.68 22.99 9.55
C ALA A 183 5.46 22.57 10.36
N GLY A 184 5.08 21.30 10.24
CA GLY A 184 3.96 20.70 10.94
C GLY A 184 4.32 20.20 12.35
N PRO A 185 3.36 19.53 13.02
CA PRO A 185 3.54 19.07 14.40
C PRO A 185 4.22 17.70 14.53
N GLY A 186 4.41 16.99 13.42
CA GLY A 186 4.85 15.60 13.44
C GLY A 186 6.36 15.39 13.45
N ASN A 187 6.75 14.14 13.38
CA ASN A 187 8.17 13.76 13.45
C ASN A 187 8.95 14.03 12.15
N ALA A 188 8.27 14.28 11.04
CA ALA A 188 8.87 14.70 9.76
C ALA A 188 9.06 16.23 9.63
N ALA A 189 8.66 17.02 10.64
CA ALA A 189 8.71 18.49 10.58
C ALA A 189 10.12 19.07 10.42
N ARG A 190 11.14 18.37 10.88
CA ARG A 190 12.54 18.81 10.80
C ARG A 190 13.16 18.58 9.43
N GLU A 191 12.65 17.58 8.71
CA GLU A 191 13.16 17.12 7.43
C GLU A 191 11.95 16.96 6.50
N GLN A 192 11.58 18.04 5.82
CA GLN A 192 10.36 18.18 5.03
C GLN A 192 10.45 17.44 3.68
N TYR A 193 10.58 16.12 3.72
CA TYR A 193 10.60 15.24 2.54
C TYR A 193 10.27 13.80 2.96
N ALA A 194 10.00 12.93 1.97
CA ALA A 194 9.85 11.50 2.21
C ALA A 194 11.19 10.88 2.66
N HIS A 195 11.16 10.11 3.71
CA HIS A 195 12.34 9.54 4.35
C HIS A 195 12.74 8.20 3.72
N LYS A 196 13.97 7.74 3.99
CA LYS A 196 14.42 6.40 3.60
C LYS A 196 13.45 5.34 4.07
N VAL A 197 13.14 4.41 3.18
CA VAL A 197 12.20 3.33 3.48
C VAL A 197 12.73 2.41 4.60
N GLY A 198 11.84 1.81 5.36
CA GLY A 198 12.18 0.83 6.38
C GLY A 198 12.82 1.40 7.65
N MET A 199 12.85 2.70 7.84
CA MET A 199 13.44 3.33 9.02
C MET A 199 12.55 3.26 10.27
N LYS A 200 11.26 3.08 10.08
CA LYS A 200 10.28 2.92 11.16
C LYS A 200 9.99 1.44 11.41
N LYS A 201 9.38 1.13 12.56
CA LYS A 201 9.00 -0.26 12.88
C LYS A 201 7.97 -0.79 11.89
N PRO A 202 8.10 -2.05 11.45
CA PRO A 202 7.11 -2.68 10.58
C PRO A 202 5.83 -3.07 11.35
N ASN A 203 4.79 -3.41 10.59
CA ASN A 203 3.65 -4.13 11.15
C ASN A 203 4.03 -5.59 11.51
N THR A 204 3.09 -6.36 12.07
CA THR A 204 3.34 -7.73 12.54
C THR A 204 3.73 -8.71 11.42
N TRP A 205 3.42 -8.40 10.16
CA TRP A 205 3.81 -9.21 9.00
C TRP A 205 5.15 -8.80 8.39
N GLY A 206 5.78 -7.74 8.91
CA GLY A 206 7.10 -7.28 8.48
C GLY A 206 7.08 -6.24 7.37
N LEU A 207 5.92 -5.65 7.06
CA LEU A 207 5.76 -4.55 6.12
C LEU A 207 6.05 -3.22 6.80
N HIS A 208 6.90 -2.40 6.21
CA HIS A 208 7.26 -1.07 6.68
C HIS A 208 6.48 0.01 5.95
N ASP A 209 6.39 1.17 6.59
CA ASP A 209 5.90 2.43 6.02
C ASP A 209 4.44 2.33 5.49
N MET A 210 3.64 1.39 6.05
CA MET A 210 2.22 1.26 5.74
C MET A 210 1.36 2.39 6.33
N HIS A 211 1.96 3.25 7.15
CA HIS A 211 1.33 4.36 7.85
C HIS A 211 2.22 5.60 7.74
N GLY A 212 2.05 6.41 6.70
CA GLY A 212 2.86 7.60 6.43
C GLY A 212 3.98 7.35 5.42
N ASN A 213 4.97 8.19 5.42
CA ASN A 213 6.06 8.33 4.46
C ASN A 213 5.54 8.80 3.08
N VAL A 214 5.00 7.93 2.23
CA VAL A 214 4.30 8.35 1.02
C VAL A 214 2.97 7.61 0.86
N LEU A 215 1.97 8.29 0.32
CA LEU A 215 0.77 7.67 -0.24
C LEU A 215 1.16 6.66 -1.32
N GLU A 216 0.37 5.61 -1.49
CA GLU A 216 0.69 4.53 -2.40
C GLU A 216 -0.45 4.25 -3.36
N TRP A 217 -0.16 4.32 -4.66
CA TRP A 217 -1.10 3.94 -5.70
C TRP A 217 -1.61 2.49 -5.53
N CYS A 218 -2.92 2.33 -5.59
CA CYS A 218 -3.60 1.05 -5.74
C CYS A 218 -4.16 0.89 -7.15
N SER A 219 -4.43 -0.36 -7.58
CA SER A 219 -4.95 -0.64 -8.93
C SER A 219 -6.38 -0.17 -9.17
N ASP A 220 -7.14 0.05 -8.11
CA ASP A 220 -8.57 0.27 -8.14
C ASP A 220 -8.93 1.70 -8.56
N TRP A 221 -10.02 1.84 -9.32
CA TRP A 221 -10.68 3.11 -9.45
C TRP A 221 -11.39 3.47 -8.15
N TYR A 222 -11.25 4.72 -7.74
CA TYR A 222 -11.91 5.24 -6.55
C TYR A 222 -13.42 5.31 -6.75
N GLY A 223 -14.16 4.89 -5.73
CA GLY A 223 -15.61 5.04 -5.59
C GLY A 223 -15.96 5.35 -4.14
N ASP A 224 -17.03 6.09 -3.93
CA ASP A 224 -17.49 6.53 -2.61
C ASP A 224 -17.92 5.37 -1.68
N VAL A 225 -17.99 4.16 -2.21
CA VAL A 225 -18.35 2.95 -1.46
C VAL A 225 -17.31 1.87 -1.68
N LEU A 226 -16.85 1.28 -0.58
CA LEU A 226 -15.93 0.14 -0.62
C LEU A 226 -16.53 -1.08 -1.31
N SER A 227 -15.76 -1.70 -2.18
CA SER A 227 -16.11 -2.99 -2.78
C SER A 227 -15.80 -4.14 -1.83
N GLY A 228 -16.82 -4.84 -1.36
CA GLY A 228 -16.69 -6.07 -0.57
C GLY A 228 -16.70 -7.34 -1.43
N GLY A 229 -16.73 -8.49 -0.78
CA GLY A 229 -16.88 -9.79 -1.43
C GLY A 229 -15.57 -10.54 -1.64
N VAL A 230 -15.46 -11.26 -2.76
CA VAL A 230 -14.35 -12.15 -3.08
C VAL A 230 -13.41 -11.49 -4.08
N ASP A 231 -12.14 -11.32 -3.72
CA ASP A 231 -11.09 -10.69 -4.53
C ASP A 231 -11.56 -9.37 -5.20
N PRO A 232 -12.08 -8.39 -4.42
CA PRO A 232 -12.62 -7.17 -5.01
C PRO A 232 -11.53 -6.38 -5.73
N ALA A 233 -11.90 -5.77 -6.87
CA ALA A 233 -11.00 -5.00 -7.75
C ALA A 233 -11.48 -3.55 -7.97
N GLY A 234 -12.42 -3.07 -7.14
CA GLY A 234 -12.98 -1.73 -7.26
C GLY A 234 -13.95 -1.59 -8.44
N LEU A 235 -14.13 -0.36 -8.91
CA LEU A 235 -14.95 -0.04 -10.08
C LEU A 235 -14.25 -0.47 -11.38
N GLU A 236 -15.02 -0.74 -12.44
CA GLU A 236 -14.46 -1.04 -13.78
C GLU A 236 -13.86 0.20 -14.44
N GLU A 237 -14.44 1.38 -14.17
CA GLU A 237 -13.97 2.68 -14.69
C GLU A 237 -14.16 3.79 -13.64
N GLY A 238 -13.45 4.91 -13.79
CA GLY A 238 -13.54 6.05 -12.88
C GLY A 238 -12.70 7.24 -13.34
N LEU A 239 -12.74 8.31 -12.59
CA LEU A 239 -11.93 9.51 -12.84
C LEU A 239 -10.63 9.51 -12.03
N TYR A 240 -10.65 8.89 -10.85
CA TYR A 240 -9.56 8.89 -9.88
C TYR A 240 -9.12 7.48 -9.55
N ARG A 241 -7.84 7.29 -9.28
CA ARG A 241 -7.27 6.05 -8.75
C ARG A 241 -7.09 6.16 -7.24
N VAL A 242 -7.36 5.06 -6.55
CA VAL A 242 -7.15 4.96 -5.11
C VAL A 242 -5.67 5.11 -4.77
N ASN A 243 -5.38 5.85 -3.70
CA ASN A 243 -4.10 5.79 -3.00
C ASN A 243 -4.32 5.73 -1.49
N ARG A 244 -3.38 5.13 -0.77
CA ARG A 244 -3.53 4.71 0.63
C ARG A 244 -2.28 5.01 1.45
N GLY A 245 -2.43 5.04 2.79
CA GLY A 245 -1.33 5.01 3.74
C GLY A 245 -0.95 6.35 4.36
N GLY A 246 -1.41 7.44 3.81
CA GLY A 246 -0.96 8.77 4.24
C GLY A 246 0.47 9.10 3.81
N SER A 247 0.98 10.23 4.23
CA SER A 247 2.31 10.67 3.82
C SER A 247 3.05 11.42 4.93
N TRP A 248 4.36 11.65 4.71
CA TRP A 248 5.24 12.38 5.62
C TRP A 248 4.75 13.78 5.99
N TRP A 249 3.93 14.40 5.15
CA TRP A 249 3.41 15.75 5.41
C TRP A 249 1.99 15.75 6.02
N GLY A 250 1.25 14.63 5.93
CA GLY A 250 -0.14 14.50 6.37
C GLY A 250 -0.32 14.45 7.88
N ILE A 251 -1.57 14.56 8.32
CA ILE A 251 -1.98 14.43 9.73
C ILE A 251 -2.17 12.95 10.12
N PRO A 252 -2.22 12.60 11.42
CA PRO A 252 -2.38 11.21 11.87
C PRO A 252 -3.59 10.49 11.29
N GLY A 253 -4.74 11.19 11.17
CA GLY A 253 -5.97 10.62 10.61
C GLY A 253 -5.79 10.04 9.21
N PHE A 254 -4.94 10.66 8.38
CA PHE A 254 -4.63 10.17 7.03
C PHE A 254 -3.72 8.94 7.00
N CYS A 255 -3.07 8.61 8.12
CA CYS A 255 -2.22 7.43 8.24
C CYS A 255 -2.97 6.20 8.78
N ARG A 256 -4.29 6.24 9.00
CA ARG A 256 -5.09 5.09 9.46
C ARG A 256 -5.12 3.98 8.40
N SER A 257 -5.31 2.75 8.84
CA SER A 257 -5.42 1.60 7.92
C SER A 257 -6.60 1.74 6.96
N ALA A 258 -7.69 2.35 7.40
CA ALA A 258 -8.93 2.51 6.63
C ALA A 258 -8.97 3.78 5.78
N ASP A 259 -8.14 4.80 6.09
CA ASP A 259 -8.16 6.08 5.38
C ASP A 259 -7.96 5.89 3.88
N ARG A 260 -8.82 6.53 3.11
CA ARG A 260 -8.86 6.43 1.66
C ARG A 260 -8.56 7.77 1.03
N ASN A 261 -7.74 7.76 0.00
CA ASN A 261 -7.46 8.92 -0.81
C ASN A 261 -7.56 8.58 -2.29
N ASP A 262 -7.71 9.60 -3.11
CA ASP A 262 -7.78 9.47 -4.55
C ASP A 262 -6.93 10.53 -5.25
N SER A 263 -6.52 10.24 -6.46
CA SER A 263 -5.79 11.19 -7.31
C SER A 263 -6.05 10.93 -8.78
N ILE A 264 -5.91 11.97 -9.60
CA ILE A 264 -6.00 11.87 -11.06
C ILE A 264 -4.85 10.95 -11.54
N PRO A 265 -5.13 9.91 -12.36
CA PRO A 265 -4.13 8.92 -12.75
C PRO A 265 -2.89 9.48 -13.47
N SER A 266 -3.01 10.64 -14.13
CA SER A 266 -1.91 11.30 -14.84
C SER A 266 -1.06 12.22 -13.97
N ASP A 267 -1.50 12.52 -12.74
CA ASP A 267 -0.80 13.46 -11.86
C ASP A 267 0.58 12.93 -11.45
N ARG A 268 1.56 13.83 -11.57
CA ARG A 268 2.96 13.59 -11.18
C ARG A 268 3.45 14.61 -10.14
N ASP A 269 2.71 15.65 -9.89
CA ASP A 269 3.15 16.79 -9.08
C ASP A 269 2.87 16.58 -7.56
N TYR A 270 3.05 15.34 -7.08
CA TYR A 270 2.74 15.00 -5.69
C TYR A 270 3.98 14.57 -4.92
N ILE A 271 4.42 15.43 -3.99
CA ILE A 271 5.63 15.27 -3.16
C ILE A 271 5.58 14.07 -2.20
N GLY A 272 4.40 13.54 -1.96
CA GLY A 272 4.14 12.47 -1.01
C GLY A 272 3.35 11.30 -1.59
N LEU A 273 3.42 11.08 -2.92
CA LEU A 273 2.74 9.96 -3.58
C LEU A 273 3.76 9.12 -4.35
N GLY A 274 3.79 7.85 -4.04
CA GLY A 274 4.61 6.81 -4.63
C GLY A 274 3.80 5.54 -4.78
N PHE A 275 4.42 4.37 -4.62
CA PHE A 275 3.73 3.08 -4.70
C PHE A 275 4.60 1.95 -4.15
N ARG A 276 3.97 0.83 -3.86
CA ARG A 276 4.64 -0.48 -3.70
C ARG A 276 4.12 -1.48 -4.71
N VAL A 277 4.89 -2.53 -4.99
CA VAL A 277 4.47 -3.57 -5.93
C VAL A 277 3.82 -4.74 -5.22
N ALA A 278 2.83 -5.35 -5.87
CA ALA A 278 2.35 -6.68 -5.57
C ALA A 278 2.87 -7.66 -6.64
N ARG A 279 3.13 -8.92 -6.24
CA ARG A 279 3.38 -10.05 -7.13
C ARG A 279 2.26 -11.05 -6.97
N SER A 280 1.59 -11.40 -8.04
CA SER A 280 0.48 -12.36 -8.04
C SER A 280 0.50 -13.23 -9.28
N GLN A 281 -0.32 -14.26 -9.27
CA GLN A 281 -0.60 -15.00 -10.50
C GLN A 281 -1.37 -14.10 -11.46
N SER A 282 -0.96 -14.05 -12.72
CA SER A 282 -1.66 -13.34 -13.79
C SER A 282 -3.11 -13.82 -13.88
N VAL A 283 -4.01 -12.89 -14.03
CA VAL A 283 -5.41 -13.20 -14.35
C VAL A 283 -5.43 -13.63 -15.82
N GLN A 284 -5.75 -14.91 -16.07
CA GLN A 284 -5.97 -15.41 -17.45
C GLN A 284 -7.34 -15.02 -17.94
#